data_5fa4ad534694555216a08b9c7098bb51
#
_entry.id   5fa4ad534694555216a08b9c7098bb51
#
_cell.length_a   1.000
_cell.length_b   1.000
_cell.length_c   1.000
_cell.angle_alpha   90.00
_cell.angle_beta   90.00
_cell.angle_gamma   90.00
#
_symmetry.space_group_name_H-M   'P 1'
#
loop_
_entity.id
_entity.type
_entity.pdbx_description
1 polymer ?
#
loop_
_entity_poly.entity_id
_entity_poly.type
_entity_poly.pdbx_seq_one_letter_code
_entity_poly.pdbx_strand_id
1 'polypeptide(L)'
;NDFSARDIQMKEMTGRLGPTKGKDFDTGNALGPCLVTPDEIPEPYHLTMTAWVNGREWSRGNSADMHWTFEAMIAYISRSEKLFPGEFIGSGTCSGSQGRGCGLEMGKKLEAGDVVELGVEGIGVLRNYIGV
;
A
#
# COMPACT_ATOMS: atom_id res chain seq x y z
N ASN A 1 -4.08 -0.45 -2.17
CA ASN A 1 -4.24 0.50 -1.08
C ASN A 1 -4.63 -0.25 0.19
N ASP A 2 -3.83 -0.15 1.23
CA ASP A 2 -4.01 -0.82 2.51
C ASP A 2 -4.41 0.23 3.55
N PHE A 3 -5.71 0.46 3.67
CA PHE A 3 -6.26 1.41 4.63
C PHE A 3 -6.09 0.95 6.07
N SER A 4 -6.06 1.89 6.99
CA SER A 4 -5.95 1.61 8.42
C SER A 4 -7.01 2.39 9.20
N ALA A 5 -7.81 1.67 10.00
CA ALA A 5 -8.62 2.26 11.06
C ALA A 5 -7.69 2.63 12.22
N ARG A 6 -7.13 3.83 12.20
CA ARG A 6 -6.01 4.23 13.08
C ARG A 6 -6.37 4.24 14.57
N ASP A 7 -7.60 4.58 14.92
CA ASP A 7 -8.10 4.55 16.30
C ASP A 7 -8.11 3.13 16.88
N ILE A 8 -8.52 2.14 16.06
CA ILE A 8 -8.50 0.72 16.41
C ILE A 8 -7.06 0.22 16.45
N GLN A 9 -6.30 0.49 15.39
CA GLN A 9 -4.90 0.07 15.27
C GLN A 9 -4.06 0.54 16.47
N MET A 10 -4.22 1.79 16.91
CA MET A 10 -3.47 2.33 18.05
C MET A 10 -3.76 1.56 19.35
N LYS A 11 -4.99 1.11 19.56
CA LYS A 11 -5.35 0.26 20.71
C LYS A 11 -4.70 -1.12 20.60
N GLU A 12 -4.78 -1.75 19.44
CA GLU A 12 -4.21 -3.08 19.19
C GLU A 12 -2.70 -3.11 19.34
N MET A 13 -2.00 -2.07 18.87
CA MET A 13 -0.54 -1.95 18.96
C MET A 13 -0.03 -1.93 20.41
N THR A 14 -0.85 -1.55 21.39
CA THR A 14 -0.46 -1.63 22.81
C THR A 14 -0.24 -3.07 23.28
N GLY A 15 -0.89 -4.04 22.65
CA GLY A 15 -0.72 -5.48 22.90
C GLY A 15 0.55 -6.08 22.32
N ARG A 16 1.31 -5.33 21.52
CA ARG A 16 2.57 -5.73 20.85
C ARG A 16 2.46 -6.93 19.90
N LEU A 17 1.25 -7.31 19.50
CA LEU A 17 1.00 -8.41 18.56
C LEU A 17 0.72 -7.91 17.12
N GLY A 18 0.83 -6.62 16.91
CA GLY A 18 0.52 -5.96 15.65
C GLY A 18 -0.97 -5.68 15.48
N PRO A 19 -1.33 -4.92 14.44
CA PRO A 19 -2.71 -4.59 14.16
C PRO A 19 -3.46 -5.81 13.61
N THR A 20 -4.72 -5.95 14.02
CA THR A 20 -5.66 -6.96 13.50
C THR A 20 -6.86 -6.25 12.87
N LYS A 21 -7.88 -5.93 13.64
CA LYS A 21 -9.08 -5.25 13.11
C LYS A 21 -8.82 -3.83 12.60
N GLY A 22 -7.77 -3.19 13.03
CA GLY A 22 -7.32 -1.93 12.47
C GLY A 22 -6.87 -2.03 11.00
N LYS A 23 -6.66 -3.25 10.48
CA LYS A 23 -6.31 -3.56 9.09
C LYS A 23 -7.30 -4.51 8.42
N ASP A 24 -7.84 -5.45 9.17
CA ASP A 24 -8.74 -6.50 8.70
C ASP A 24 -10.21 -6.10 8.92
N PHE A 25 -10.69 -5.19 8.10
CA PHE A 25 -12.08 -4.77 8.05
C PHE A 25 -12.59 -4.73 6.60
N ASP A 26 -13.89 -4.84 6.43
CA ASP A 26 -14.52 -4.80 5.11
C ASP A 26 -14.10 -3.52 4.37
N THR A 27 -13.71 -3.67 3.12
CA THR A 27 -13.21 -2.60 2.25
C THR A 27 -11.88 -1.96 2.67
N GLY A 28 -11.20 -2.48 3.71
CA GLY A 28 -9.91 -1.97 4.18
C GLY A 28 -8.78 -2.15 3.17
N ASN A 29 -8.89 -3.15 2.29
CA ASN A 29 -7.91 -3.40 1.23
C ASN A 29 -8.55 -3.17 -0.14
N ALA A 30 -7.98 -2.27 -0.93
CA ALA A 30 -8.42 -2.00 -2.28
C ALA A 30 -7.32 -2.35 -3.28
N LEU A 31 -7.68 -3.14 -4.29
CA LEU A 31 -6.80 -3.58 -5.38
C LEU A 31 -7.29 -3.02 -6.71
N GLY A 32 -6.37 -2.60 -7.57
CA GLY A 32 -6.69 -2.03 -8.88
C GLY A 32 -5.69 -0.95 -9.31
N PRO A 33 -5.98 -0.24 -10.40
CA PRO A 33 -7.18 -0.31 -11.25
C PRO A 33 -7.25 -1.58 -12.11
N CYS A 34 -6.10 -2.22 -12.35
CA CYS A 34 -5.98 -3.43 -13.16
C CYS A 34 -4.81 -4.28 -12.64
N LEU A 35 -4.72 -5.51 -13.14
CA LEU A 35 -3.55 -6.35 -13.04
C LEU A 35 -2.70 -6.14 -14.30
N VAL A 36 -1.42 -5.84 -14.12
CA VAL A 36 -0.46 -5.69 -15.21
C VAL A 36 0.55 -6.83 -15.12
N THR A 37 0.76 -7.51 -16.24
CA THR A 37 1.68 -8.64 -16.32
C THR A 37 3.13 -8.20 -16.53
N PRO A 38 4.13 -9.01 -16.15
CA PRO A 38 5.56 -8.63 -16.23
C PRO A 38 6.07 -8.32 -17.64
N ASP A 39 5.39 -8.77 -18.70
CA ASP A 39 5.73 -8.43 -20.08
C ASP A 39 5.40 -6.96 -20.42
N GLU A 40 4.41 -6.38 -19.74
CA GLU A 40 4.08 -4.95 -19.87
C GLU A 40 5.00 -4.06 -19.00
N ILE A 41 5.41 -4.57 -17.82
CA ILE A 41 6.31 -3.86 -16.90
C ILE A 41 7.47 -4.80 -16.53
N PRO A 42 8.49 -4.92 -17.39
CA PRO A 42 9.62 -5.84 -17.14
C PRO A 42 10.52 -5.37 -15.98
N GLU A 43 10.50 -4.07 -15.65
CA GLU A 43 11.34 -3.47 -14.61
C GLU A 43 10.48 -2.82 -13.49
N PRO A 44 9.91 -3.63 -12.58
CA PRO A 44 8.99 -3.11 -11.56
C PRO A 44 9.66 -2.30 -10.46
N TYR A 45 10.99 -2.22 -10.45
CA TYR A 45 11.78 -1.57 -9.39
C TYR A 45 12.21 -0.13 -9.71
N HIS A 46 11.55 0.52 -10.67
CA HIS A 46 11.82 1.93 -11.03
C HIS A 46 10.56 2.72 -11.33
N LEU A 47 9.41 2.28 -10.79
CA LEU A 47 8.11 2.92 -11.06
C LEU A 47 7.89 4.12 -10.13
N THR A 48 7.49 5.25 -10.71
CA THR A 48 7.03 6.39 -9.92
C THR A 48 5.69 6.05 -9.27
N MET A 49 5.59 6.34 -7.97
CA MET A 49 4.39 6.11 -7.16
C MET A 49 3.93 7.42 -6.54
N THR A 50 2.64 7.71 -6.63
CA THR A 50 2.05 8.96 -6.12
C THR A 50 0.81 8.69 -5.30
N ALA A 51 0.59 9.51 -4.27
CA ALA A 51 -0.66 9.52 -3.51
C ALA A 51 -1.25 10.93 -3.50
N TRP A 52 -2.52 11.02 -3.83
CA TRP A 52 -3.29 12.25 -3.88
C TRP A 52 -4.52 12.15 -3.00
N VAL A 53 -4.87 13.22 -2.35
CA VAL A 53 -6.13 13.34 -1.59
C VAL A 53 -6.83 14.62 -2.02
N ASN A 54 -8.07 14.50 -2.46
CA ASN A 54 -8.89 15.61 -2.97
C ASN A 54 -8.16 16.46 -4.04
N GLY A 55 -7.48 15.77 -4.98
CA GLY A 55 -6.74 16.42 -6.05
C GLY A 55 -5.43 17.09 -5.64
N ARG A 56 -4.99 16.90 -4.38
CA ARG A 56 -3.72 17.43 -3.87
C ARG A 56 -2.73 16.30 -3.63
N GLU A 57 -1.53 16.41 -4.20
CA GLU A 57 -0.48 15.41 -3.96
C GLU A 57 -0.04 15.45 -2.49
N TRP A 58 -0.11 14.30 -1.83
CA TRP A 58 0.33 14.12 -0.45
C TRP A 58 1.72 13.51 -0.40
N SER A 59 2.00 12.52 -1.23
CA SER A 59 3.31 11.89 -1.26
C SER A 59 3.68 11.40 -2.67
N ARG A 60 4.99 11.26 -2.86
CA ARG A 60 5.60 10.73 -4.06
C ARG A 60 6.80 9.87 -3.67
N GLY A 61 6.96 8.73 -4.30
CA GLY A 61 8.07 7.83 -4.10
C GLY A 61 8.40 7.05 -5.38
N ASN A 62 9.30 6.10 -5.25
CA ASN A 62 9.68 5.22 -6.34
C ASN A 62 9.82 3.80 -5.82
N SER A 63 9.43 2.80 -6.60
CA SER A 63 9.59 1.40 -6.22
C SER A 63 11.06 0.98 -6.06
N ALA A 64 12.02 1.75 -6.60
CA ALA A 64 13.45 1.57 -6.39
C ALA A 64 13.89 1.75 -4.93
N ASP A 65 13.10 2.46 -4.12
CA ASP A 65 13.39 2.67 -2.69
C ASP A 65 13.02 1.44 -1.82
N MET A 66 12.47 0.40 -2.42
CA MET A 66 12.06 -0.82 -1.73
C MET A 66 13.29 -1.59 -1.25
N HIS A 67 13.33 -1.93 0.05
CA HIS A 67 14.47 -2.65 0.65
C HIS A 67 14.53 -4.12 0.23
N TRP A 68 13.38 -4.81 0.28
CA TRP A 68 13.26 -6.20 -0.13
C TRP A 68 12.60 -6.30 -1.50
N THR A 69 13.23 -7.00 -2.43
CA THR A 69 12.62 -7.29 -3.73
C THR A 69 11.51 -8.32 -3.60
N PHE A 70 10.58 -8.38 -4.55
CA PHE A 70 9.52 -9.39 -4.55
C PHE A 70 10.09 -10.80 -4.63
N GLU A 71 11.19 -11.02 -5.35
CA GLU A 71 11.89 -12.31 -5.40
C GLU A 71 12.41 -12.73 -4.02
N ALA A 72 12.95 -11.80 -3.26
CA ALA A 72 13.40 -12.07 -1.90
C ALA A 72 12.23 -12.40 -0.96
N MET A 73 11.11 -11.68 -1.08
CA MET A 73 9.89 -11.95 -0.32
C MET A 73 9.30 -13.32 -0.66
N ILE A 74 9.19 -13.66 -1.94
CA ILE A 74 8.72 -14.97 -2.41
C ILE A 74 9.63 -16.08 -1.87
N ALA A 75 10.95 -15.92 -1.99
CA ALA A 75 11.92 -16.89 -1.48
C ALA A 75 11.84 -17.07 0.04
N TYR A 76 11.52 -16.01 0.79
CA TYR A 76 11.34 -16.08 2.23
C TYR A 76 10.04 -16.81 2.62
N ILE A 77 8.91 -16.42 2.04
CA ILE A 77 7.59 -17.00 2.34
C ILE A 77 7.60 -18.50 1.99
N SER A 78 8.11 -18.86 0.82
CA SER A 78 8.11 -20.25 0.33
C SER A 78 8.98 -21.23 1.12
N ARG A 79 9.74 -20.77 2.10
CA ARG A 79 10.53 -21.67 2.98
C ARG A 79 9.66 -22.60 3.83
N SER A 80 8.50 -22.13 4.26
CA SER A 80 7.64 -22.86 5.21
C SER A 80 6.18 -22.90 4.78
N GLU A 81 5.81 -22.18 3.72
CA GLU A 81 4.45 -22.07 3.21
C GLU A 81 4.40 -22.34 1.72
N LYS A 82 3.28 -22.85 1.24
CA LYS A 82 3.00 -22.95 -0.19
C LYS A 82 2.37 -21.66 -0.66
N LEU A 83 2.88 -21.12 -1.76
CA LEU A 83 2.27 -20.02 -2.49
C LEU A 83 1.39 -20.58 -3.60
N PHE A 84 0.19 -20.05 -3.74
CA PHE A 84 -0.78 -20.47 -4.74
C PHE A 84 -1.05 -19.34 -5.75
N PRO A 85 -1.41 -19.69 -6.99
CA PRO A 85 -1.88 -18.69 -7.96
C PRO A 85 -3.08 -17.91 -7.40
N GLY A 86 -3.04 -16.59 -7.53
CA GLY A 86 -4.08 -15.70 -7.03
C GLY A 86 -3.82 -15.11 -5.65
N GLU A 87 -2.73 -15.47 -4.99
CA GLU A 87 -2.30 -14.82 -3.75
C GLU A 87 -1.64 -13.46 -4.05
N PHE A 88 -1.82 -12.52 -3.13
CA PHE A 88 -1.22 -11.19 -3.21
C PHE A 88 -0.14 -11.02 -2.16
N ILE A 89 1.01 -10.47 -2.58
CA ILE A 89 2.10 -10.10 -1.69
C ILE A 89 2.22 -8.58 -1.68
N GLY A 90 1.94 -7.97 -0.53
CA GLY A 90 2.11 -6.54 -0.34
C GLY A 90 3.56 -6.18 -0.04
N SER A 91 4.09 -5.19 -0.74
CA SER A 91 5.45 -4.67 -0.50
C SER A 91 5.57 -3.79 0.75
N GLY A 92 4.45 -3.48 1.40
CA GLY A 92 4.39 -2.45 2.41
C GLY A 92 4.31 -1.03 1.82
N THR A 93 4.40 -0.04 2.68
CA THR A 93 4.24 1.37 2.32
C THR A 93 5.47 1.90 1.58
N CYS A 94 5.24 2.57 0.45
CA CYS A 94 6.31 3.31 -0.23
C CYS A 94 6.62 4.60 0.55
N SER A 95 7.77 4.67 1.19
CA SER A 95 8.15 5.81 2.03
C SER A 95 8.82 6.96 1.27
N GLY A 96 9.23 6.76 0.03
CA GLY A 96 9.97 7.72 -0.77
C GLY A 96 11.31 8.14 -0.12
N SER A 97 12.12 8.89 -0.85
CA SER A 97 13.44 9.34 -0.39
C SER A 97 13.41 10.27 0.85
N GLN A 98 12.25 10.79 1.21
CA GLN A 98 12.05 11.66 2.37
C GLN A 98 11.38 10.97 3.56
N GLY A 99 11.19 9.64 3.52
CA GLY A 99 10.59 8.87 4.60
C GLY A 99 9.12 9.20 4.89
N ARG A 100 8.39 9.75 3.93
CA ARG A 100 7.01 10.23 4.09
C ARG A 100 6.07 9.49 3.14
N GLY A 101 5.82 8.23 3.42
CA GLY A 101 5.07 7.35 2.53
C GLY A 101 3.59 7.18 2.84
N CYS A 102 3.16 7.39 4.07
CA CYS A 102 1.75 7.24 4.42
C CYS A 102 1.24 8.38 5.29
N GLY A 103 -0.08 8.43 5.46
CA GLY A 103 -0.73 9.48 6.25
C GLY A 103 -0.19 9.60 7.67
N LEU A 104 0.19 8.47 8.30
CA LEU A 104 0.72 8.46 9.66
C LEU A 104 2.05 9.20 9.76
N GLU A 105 3.02 8.88 8.89
CA GLU A 105 4.33 9.54 8.88
C GLU A 105 4.22 11.03 8.53
N MET A 106 3.20 11.41 7.78
CA MET A 106 2.92 12.80 7.41
C MET A 106 2.11 13.56 8.47
N GLY A 107 1.64 12.89 9.52
CA GLY A 107 0.74 13.47 10.51
C GLY A 107 -0.64 13.86 9.95
N LYS A 108 -1.06 13.24 8.83
CA LYS A 108 -2.32 13.52 8.16
C LYS A 108 -3.34 12.42 8.44
N LYS A 109 -4.62 12.80 8.49
CA LYS A 109 -5.75 11.88 8.63
C LYS A 109 -6.67 12.05 7.43
N LEU A 110 -7.32 10.97 7.07
CA LEU A 110 -8.42 10.95 6.11
C LEU A 110 -9.74 11.18 6.86
N GLU A 111 -10.65 11.88 6.22
CA GLU A 111 -11.98 12.17 6.73
C GLU A 111 -13.05 11.59 5.80
N ALA A 112 -14.25 11.40 6.31
CA ALA A 112 -15.37 10.96 5.50
C ALA A 112 -15.62 11.96 4.35
N GLY A 113 -15.78 11.44 3.15
CA GLY A 113 -15.93 12.23 1.93
C GLY A 113 -14.62 12.48 1.17
N ASP A 114 -13.47 12.17 1.74
CA ASP A 114 -12.20 12.29 1.03
C ASP A 114 -12.12 11.33 -0.15
N VAL A 115 -11.48 11.80 -1.22
CA VAL A 115 -11.12 11.00 -2.40
C VAL A 115 -9.62 10.74 -2.37
N VAL A 116 -9.26 9.47 -2.27
CA VAL A 116 -7.85 9.02 -2.24
C VAL A 116 -7.51 8.38 -3.58
N GLU A 117 -6.44 8.85 -4.20
CA GLU A 117 -5.93 8.33 -5.46
C GLU A 117 -4.49 7.88 -5.30
N LEU A 118 -4.22 6.63 -5.64
CA LEU A 118 -2.86 6.07 -5.69
C LEU A 118 -2.51 5.79 -7.13
N GLY A 119 -1.48 6.47 -7.63
CA GLY A 119 -0.96 6.29 -8.98
C GLY A 119 0.34 5.50 -8.97
N VAL A 120 0.47 4.54 -9.89
CA VAL A 120 1.72 3.84 -10.17
C VAL A 120 1.97 3.90 -11.66
N GLU A 121 3.17 4.35 -12.02
CA GLU A 121 3.61 4.45 -13.42
C GLU A 121 3.42 3.10 -14.15
N GLY A 122 2.86 3.15 -15.34
CA GLY A 122 2.57 1.96 -16.15
C GLY A 122 1.35 1.14 -15.72
N ILE A 123 0.82 1.33 -14.49
CA ILE A 123 -0.35 0.58 -13.98
C ILE A 123 -1.62 1.44 -14.04
N GLY A 124 -1.52 2.72 -13.64
CA GLY A 124 -2.65 3.63 -13.61
C GLY A 124 -2.97 4.17 -12.24
N VAL A 125 -4.21 4.59 -12.03
CA VAL A 125 -4.66 5.25 -10.79
C VAL A 125 -5.80 4.46 -10.15
N LEU A 126 -5.57 4.00 -8.93
CA LEU A 126 -6.59 3.42 -8.06
C LEU A 126 -7.25 4.56 -7.27
N ARG A 127 -8.57 4.70 -7.39
CA ARG A 127 -9.35 5.72 -6.69
C ARG A 127 -10.29 5.09 -5.68
N ASN A 128 -10.26 5.61 -4.46
CA ASN A 128 -11.12 5.19 -3.37
C ASN A 128 -11.84 6.40 -2.75
N TYR A 129 -13.02 6.16 -2.20
CA TYR A 129 -13.80 7.16 -1.47
C TYR A 129 -13.88 6.74 -0.01
N ILE A 130 -13.61 7.67 0.89
CA ILE A 130 -13.72 7.41 2.33
C ILE A 130 -15.19 7.56 2.72
N GLY A 131 -15.79 6.44 3.11
CA GLY A 131 -17.17 6.39 3.58
C GLY A 131 -17.36 6.93 5.00
N VAL A 132 -18.62 6.99 5.43
CA VAL A 132 -19.03 7.34 6.81
C VAL A 132 -19.07 6.08 7.65
#